data_c5b172228a5141e8267e606554fd73f0
#
_entry.id   c5b172228a5141e8267e606554fd73f0
#
_cell.length_a   1.000
_cell.length_b   1.000
_cell.length_c   1.000
_cell.angle_alpha   90.00
_cell.angle_beta   90.00
_cell.angle_gamma   90.00
#
_symmetry.space_group_name_H-M   'P 1'
#
loop_
_entity.id
_entity.type
_entity.pdbx_description
1 polymer ?
#
loop_
_entity_poly.entity_id
_entity_poly.type
_entity_poly.pdbx_seq_one_letter_code
_entity_poly.pdbx_strand_id
1 'polypeptide(L)'
;MFWRSLLATVLAAVLLAGCGSADDWSQPHSKPTAVGALGDGFVDPSAPPAPEATITPRPGSWAGVHPPKGYRVVLLTSAEDAPTRTLEGAVTQWAKGEDVSLKTVEATNPRDHITPIVTAMRLKPDLIVAAGNGLVDPLALVSANHLDQQFLVLGAEVAEPTFNVTAANWVGAAFRGEGLNMRDTYDPATFTPERAGEALRAGVAAVLHGLTGIVVRLA
;
A
#
# COMPACT_ATOMS: atom_id res chain seq x y z
N MET A 1 -46.44 6.27 63.86
CA MET A 1 -46.76 6.56 62.48
C MET A 1 -45.47 7.06 61.87
N PHE A 2 -44.65 6.15 61.30
CA PHE A 2 -43.28 6.43 60.83
C PHE A 2 -43.23 6.29 59.30
N TRP A 3 -42.96 7.37 58.61
CA TRP A 3 -42.76 7.42 57.15
C TRP A 3 -41.29 7.20 56.81
N ARG A 4 -40.99 6.10 56.20
CA ARG A 4 -39.67 5.79 55.77
C ARG A 4 -39.52 6.23 54.24
N SER A 5 -38.76 7.27 54.04
CA SER A 5 -38.36 7.73 52.68
C SER A 5 -37.24 6.85 52.16
N LEU A 6 -37.49 6.15 51.08
CA LEU A 6 -36.46 5.43 50.29
C LEU A 6 -35.85 6.40 49.28
N LEU A 7 -34.58 6.75 49.46
CA LEU A 7 -33.76 7.42 48.47
C LEU A 7 -33.21 6.36 47.50
N ALA A 8 -33.69 6.38 46.28
CA ALA A 8 -33.11 5.61 45.19
C ALA A 8 -31.94 6.39 44.54
N THR A 9 -30.73 5.92 44.76
CA THR A 9 -29.52 6.48 44.16
C THR A 9 -29.36 5.86 42.74
N VAL A 10 -29.64 6.65 41.73
CA VAL A 10 -29.36 6.26 40.32
C VAL A 10 -27.88 6.49 40.01
N LEU A 11 -27.15 5.41 39.90
CA LEU A 11 -25.72 5.41 39.45
C LEU A 11 -25.70 5.55 37.94
N ALA A 12 -25.46 6.74 37.42
CA ALA A 12 -25.24 6.99 35.99
C ALA A 12 -23.82 6.54 35.62
N ALA A 13 -23.69 5.38 35.00
CA ALA A 13 -22.46 4.93 34.40
C ALA A 13 -22.21 5.73 33.08
N VAL A 14 -21.34 6.73 33.16
CA VAL A 14 -20.85 7.44 31.98
C VAL A 14 -19.87 6.52 31.26
N LEU A 15 -20.33 5.89 30.17
CA LEU A 15 -19.47 5.22 29.20
C LEU A 15 -18.69 6.31 28.45
N LEU A 16 -17.45 6.53 28.84
CA LEU A 16 -16.46 7.27 28.07
C LEU A 16 -16.16 6.44 26.83
N ALA A 17 -16.93 6.63 25.76
CA ALA A 17 -16.56 6.23 24.43
C ALA A 17 -15.32 7.08 24.05
N GLY A 18 -14.12 6.55 24.26
CA GLY A 18 -12.90 7.14 23.78
C GLY A 18 -12.97 7.21 22.26
N CYS A 19 -13.21 8.40 21.71
CA CYS A 19 -12.92 8.70 20.32
C CYS A 19 -11.39 8.68 20.16
N GLY A 20 -10.81 7.50 20.02
CA GLY A 20 -9.47 7.37 19.46
C GLY A 20 -9.55 7.91 18.03
N SER A 21 -8.80 8.96 17.71
CA SER A 21 -8.70 9.43 16.34
C SER A 21 -8.21 8.26 15.48
N ALA A 22 -8.81 8.06 14.29
CA ALA A 22 -8.40 7.01 13.34
C ALA A 22 -6.91 7.13 12.95
N ASP A 23 -6.28 8.25 13.26
CA ASP A 23 -4.87 8.58 12.97
C ASP A 23 -3.89 8.28 14.11
N ASP A 24 -4.33 7.71 15.24
CA ASP A 24 -3.41 7.32 16.32
C ASP A 24 -2.76 5.97 16.02
N TRP A 25 -1.62 6.00 15.35
CA TRP A 25 -0.84 4.83 14.99
C TRP A 25 -0.09 4.19 16.18
N SER A 26 -0.13 4.78 17.36
CA SER A 26 0.41 4.17 18.58
C SER A 26 -0.48 3.04 19.11
N GLN A 27 -1.76 3.05 18.74
CA GLN A 27 -2.71 2.04 19.18
C GLN A 27 -2.59 0.75 18.35
N PRO A 28 -2.82 -0.42 18.98
CA PRO A 28 -2.94 -1.67 18.26
C PRO A 28 -3.98 -1.57 17.14
N HIS A 29 -3.69 -2.21 16.02
CA HIS A 29 -4.51 -2.19 14.83
C HIS A 29 -4.76 -3.63 14.36
N SER A 30 -6.01 -3.95 14.04
CA SER A 30 -6.37 -5.25 13.51
C SER A 30 -5.84 -5.40 12.10
N LYS A 31 -5.41 -6.62 11.73
CA LYS A 31 -5.03 -6.89 10.35
C LYS A 31 -6.20 -6.52 9.41
N PRO A 32 -5.94 -5.72 8.37
CA PRO A 32 -6.98 -5.25 7.47
C PRO A 32 -7.58 -6.40 6.65
N THR A 33 -8.85 -6.26 6.32
CA THR A 33 -9.56 -7.17 5.40
C THR A 33 -10.13 -6.32 4.28
N ALA A 34 -9.99 -6.79 3.05
CA ALA A 34 -10.54 -6.12 1.87
C ALA A 34 -12.05 -5.87 2.02
N VAL A 35 -12.53 -4.75 1.54
CA VAL A 35 -13.95 -4.49 1.30
C VAL A 35 -14.21 -4.73 -0.18
N GLY A 36 -15.18 -5.60 -0.50
CA GLY A 36 -15.50 -6.00 -1.86
C GLY A 36 -14.67 -7.18 -2.37
N ALA A 37 -14.80 -7.49 -3.64
CA ALA A 37 -14.16 -8.63 -4.29
C ALA A 37 -13.52 -8.24 -5.61
N LEU A 38 -12.48 -8.99 -5.99
CA LEU A 38 -11.89 -8.90 -7.33
C LEU A 38 -12.93 -9.28 -8.39
N GLY A 39 -13.02 -8.49 -9.43
CA GLY A 39 -13.88 -8.77 -10.57
C GLY A 39 -13.27 -9.81 -11.52
N ASP A 40 -14.10 -10.31 -12.42
CA ASP A 40 -13.69 -11.28 -13.43
C ASP A 40 -12.53 -10.78 -14.28
N GLY A 41 -11.52 -11.63 -14.45
CA GLY A 41 -10.32 -11.33 -15.23
C GLY A 41 -9.26 -10.54 -14.48
N PHE A 42 -9.35 -10.41 -13.15
CA PHE A 42 -8.21 -9.96 -12.35
C PHE A 42 -7.15 -11.06 -12.31
N VAL A 43 -7.55 -12.26 -11.99
CA VAL A 43 -6.75 -13.49 -11.99
C VAL A 43 -7.67 -14.67 -12.34
N ASP A 44 -7.11 -15.72 -12.90
CA ASP A 44 -7.86 -16.98 -13.04
C ASP A 44 -7.95 -17.68 -11.67
N PRO A 45 -9.14 -17.83 -11.08
CA PRO A 45 -9.29 -18.47 -9.78
C PRO A 45 -8.92 -19.96 -9.76
N SER A 46 -8.89 -20.61 -10.94
CA SER A 46 -8.47 -22.00 -11.08
C SER A 46 -6.95 -22.14 -11.27
N ALA A 47 -6.25 -21.05 -11.55
CA ALA A 47 -4.81 -21.01 -11.78
C ALA A 47 -4.20 -19.80 -11.04
N PRO A 48 -4.08 -19.85 -9.70
CA PRO A 48 -3.50 -18.76 -8.94
C PRO A 48 -2.06 -18.52 -9.41
N PRO A 49 -1.61 -17.24 -9.44
CA PRO A 49 -0.27 -16.91 -9.93
C PRO A 49 0.80 -17.58 -9.06
N ALA A 50 1.80 -18.13 -9.72
CA ALA A 50 3.01 -18.59 -9.03
C ALA A 50 3.78 -17.41 -8.41
N PRO A 51 4.66 -17.64 -7.43
CA PRO A 51 5.57 -16.61 -6.95
C PRO A 51 6.32 -15.94 -8.12
N GLU A 52 6.51 -14.64 -8.02
CA GLU A 52 7.19 -13.79 -9.02
C GLU A 52 6.46 -13.68 -10.39
N ALA A 53 5.30 -14.30 -10.52
CA ALA A 53 4.54 -14.23 -11.76
C ALA A 53 4.12 -12.79 -12.08
N THR A 54 4.08 -12.47 -13.37
CA THR A 54 3.44 -11.25 -13.86
C THR A 54 2.01 -11.59 -14.28
N ILE A 55 1.03 -10.89 -13.70
CA ILE A 55 -0.36 -10.93 -14.14
C ILE A 55 -0.71 -9.64 -14.88
N THR A 56 -1.62 -9.74 -15.84
CA THR A 56 -2.16 -8.58 -16.58
C THR A 56 -3.67 -8.56 -16.39
N PRO A 57 -4.17 -7.96 -15.30
CA PRO A 57 -5.59 -7.96 -15.00
C PRO A 57 -6.39 -7.17 -16.04
N ARG A 58 -7.62 -7.61 -16.32
CA ARG A 58 -8.52 -6.88 -17.18
C ARG A 58 -8.86 -5.52 -16.58
N PRO A 59 -8.82 -4.42 -17.34
CA PRO A 59 -9.19 -3.10 -16.84
C PRO A 59 -10.54 -3.09 -16.12
N GLY A 60 -10.57 -2.47 -14.93
CA GLY A 60 -11.77 -2.38 -14.09
C GLY A 60 -12.02 -3.59 -13.19
N SER A 61 -11.29 -4.70 -13.32
CA SER A 61 -11.48 -5.90 -12.47
C SER A 61 -11.11 -5.68 -11.00
N TRP A 62 -10.45 -4.58 -10.66
CA TRP A 62 -10.14 -4.14 -9.29
C TRP A 62 -11.07 -3.07 -8.74
N ALA A 63 -12.01 -2.55 -9.57
CA ALA A 63 -12.82 -1.38 -9.21
C ALA A 63 -13.74 -1.58 -8.00
N GLY A 64 -14.11 -2.83 -7.70
CA GLY A 64 -14.95 -3.18 -6.55
C GLY A 64 -14.19 -3.47 -5.26
N VAL A 65 -12.85 -3.30 -5.25
CA VAL A 65 -12.01 -3.57 -4.07
C VAL A 65 -11.61 -2.27 -3.42
N HIS A 66 -11.90 -2.15 -2.13
CA HIS A 66 -11.56 -0.98 -1.33
C HIS A 66 -10.79 -1.38 -0.07
N PRO A 67 -9.90 -0.53 0.44
CA PRO A 67 -9.32 -0.74 1.75
C PRO A 67 -10.38 -0.59 2.85
N PRO A 68 -10.21 -1.26 3.99
CA PRO A 68 -11.09 -1.03 5.14
C PRO A 68 -10.82 0.37 5.72
N LYS A 69 -11.82 0.90 6.41
CA LYS A 69 -11.68 2.19 7.10
C LYS A 69 -10.48 2.18 8.05
N GLY A 70 -9.67 3.24 8.00
CA GLY A 70 -8.49 3.39 8.84
C GLY A 70 -7.30 2.53 8.38
N TYR A 71 -7.30 2.04 7.13
CA TYR A 71 -6.15 1.39 6.52
C TYR A 71 -4.92 2.29 6.59
N ARG A 72 -3.81 1.77 7.14
CA ARG A 72 -2.60 2.56 7.41
C ARG A 72 -1.60 2.37 6.29
N VAL A 73 -1.29 3.43 5.58
CA VAL A 73 -0.34 3.40 4.47
C VAL A 73 0.81 4.37 4.73
N VAL A 74 2.03 3.92 4.50
CA VAL A 74 3.19 4.81 4.38
C VAL A 74 3.56 4.95 2.91
N LEU A 75 3.54 6.17 2.40
CA LEU A 75 4.17 6.53 1.13
C LEU A 75 5.67 6.72 1.38
N LEU A 76 6.48 5.93 0.70
CA LEU A 76 7.93 6.01 0.75
C LEU A 76 8.45 6.50 -0.61
N THR A 77 9.21 7.58 -0.60
CA THR A 77 9.71 8.25 -1.82
C THR A 77 11.16 8.68 -1.66
N SER A 78 11.90 8.79 -2.77
CA SER A 78 13.33 9.17 -2.76
C SER A 78 13.73 10.18 -3.83
N ALA A 79 12.84 10.52 -4.74
CA ALA A 79 13.19 11.35 -5.89
C ALA A 79 12.20 12.50 -6.08
N GLU A 80 12.71 13.60 -6.64
CA GLU A 80 11.91 14.78 -6.99
C GLU A 80 11.66 14.89 -8.51
N ASP A 81 11.82 13.81 -9.27
CA ASP A 81 11.53 13.82 -10.69
C ASP A 81 10.01 13.84 -10.99
N ALA A 82 9.66 14.15 -12.21
CA ALA A 82 8.25 14.28 -12.60
C ALA A 82 7.47 12.95 -12.51
N PRO A 83 8.02 11.79 -12.92
CA PRO A 83 7.39 10.49 -12.70
C PRO A 83 7.09 10.22 -11.23
N THR A 84 8.06 10.39 -10.34
CA THR A 84 7.88 10.15 -8.89
C THR A 84 6.81 11.06 -8.31
N ARG A 85 6.81 12.37 -8.63
CA ARG A 85 5.76 13.29 -8.20
C ARG A 85 4.36 12.89 -8.68
N THR A 86 4.26 12.33 -9.89
CA THR A 86 2.97 11.83 -10.40
C THR A 86 2.47 10.63 -9.57
N LEU A 87 3.36 9.72 -9.20
CA LEU A 87 3.03 8.59 -8.33
C LEU A 87 2.60 9.04 -6.93
N GLU A 88 3.34 9.97 -6.34
CA GLU A 88 3.00 10.59 -5.03
C GLU A 88 1.62 11.25 -5.05
N GLY A 89 1.33 12.00 -6.11
CA GLY A 89 0.03 12.62 -6.33
C GLY A 89 -1.09 11.59 -6.40
N ALA A 90 -0.87 10.49 -7.12
CA ALA A 90 -1.84 9.40 -7.24
C ALA A 90 -2.11 8.72 -5.89
N VAL A 91 -1.06 8.42 -5.10
CA VAL A 91 -1.20 7.83 -3.76
C VAL A 91 -1.95 8.77 -2.83
N THR A 92 -1.60 10.06 -2.84
CA THR A 92 -2.25 11.08 -1.98
C THR A 92 -3.73 11.24 -2.33
N GLN A 93 -4.05 11.31 -3.61
CA GLN A 93 -5.44 11.44 -4.09
C GLN A 93 -6.27 10.20 -3.75
N TRP A 94 -5.72 9.01 -3.99
CA TRP A 94 -6.36 7.75 -3.64
C TRP A 94 -6.61 7.64 -2.13
N ALA A 95 -5.60 7.92 -1.30
CA ALA A 95 -5.73 7.84 0.15
C ALA A 95 -6.84 8.75 0.69
N LYS A 96 -6.97 9.96 0.11
CA LYS A 96 -8.05 10.88 0.44
C LYS A 96 -9.43 10.35 0.00
N GLY A 97 -9.50 9.73 -1.18
CA GLY A 97 -10.76 9.20 -1.73
C GLY A 97 -11.26 7.97 -0.97
N GLU A 98 -10.37 7.15 -0.43
CA GLU A 98 -10.66 5.90 0.28
C GLU A 98 -10.63 6.03 1.81
N ASP A 99 -10.50 7.23 2.37
CA ASP A 99 -10.39 7.49 3.82
C ASP A 99 -9.24 6.69 4.47
N VAL A 100 -8.11 6.58 3.74
CA VAL A 100 -6.89 5.89 4.18
C VAL A 100 -6.06 6.81 5.06
N SER A 101 -5.55 6.28 6.17
CA SER A 101 -4.60 6.99 7.03
C SER A 101 -3.20 6.95 6.40
N LEU A 102 -2.78 8.06 5.79
CA LEU A 102 -1.54 8.17 5.03
C LEU A 102 -0.47 8.94 5.82
N LYS A 103 0.73 8.38 5.87
CA LYS A 103 1.96 9.11 6.27
C LYS A 103 2.99 9.02 5.16
N THR A 104 3.85 10.04 5.04
CA THR A 104 4.94 10.06 4.07
C THR A 104 6.28 9.97 4.77
N VAL A 105 7.19 9.18 4.22
CA VAL A 105 8.60 9.11 4.60
C VAL A 105 9.44 9.38 3.36
N GLU A 106 10.30 10.39 3.43
CA GLU A 106 11.16 10.80 2.32
C GLU A 106 12.60 10.33 2.56
N ALA A 107 13.19 9.68 1.57
CA ALA A 107 14.58 9.28 1.55
C ALA A 107 15.42 10.37 0.87
N THR A 108 15.67 11.46 1.58
CA THR A 108 16.36 12.64 1.04
C THR A 108 17.88 12.49 0.95
N ASN A 109 18.46 11.52 1.66
CA ASN A 109 19.89 11.26 1.64
C ASN A 109 20.23 10.16 0.62
N PRO A 110 20.87 10.48 -0.53
CA PRO A 110 21.20 9.48 -1.55
C PRO A 110 22.23 8.42 -1.11
N ARG A 111 22.86 8.62 0.05
CA ARG A 111 23.81 7.65 0.64
C ARG A 111 23.19 6.76 1.71
N ASP A 112 21.92 6.99 2.06
CA ASP A 112 21.22 6.24 3.08
C ASP A 112 19.75 6.08 2.71
N HIS A 113 19.47 5.08 1.91
CA HIS A 113 18.10 4.69 1.55
C HIS A 113 17.53 3.61 2.48
N ILE A 114 18.35 2.97 3.31
CA ILE A 114 17.91 1.93 4.25
C ILE A 114 17.18 2.53 5.45
N THR A 115 17.73 3.58 6.05
CA THR A 115 17.13 4.21 7.25
C THR A 115 15.68 4.68 7.01
N PRO A 116 15.31 5.32 5.88
CA PRO A 116 13.92 5.68 5.59
C PRO A 116 12.99 4.47 5.49
N ILE A 117 13.42 3.35 4.88
CA ILE A 117 12.63 2.12 4.81
C ILE A 117 12.36 1.59 6.21
N VAL A 118 13.39 1.49 7.05
CA VAL A 118 13.26 1.07 8.45
C VAL A 118 12.37 2.03 9.24
N THR A 119 12.45 3.33 8.99
CA THR A 119 11.59 4.34 9.61
C THR A 119 10.13 4.13 9.23
N ALA A 120 9.86 3.87 7.94
CA ALA A 120 8.51 3.56 7.46
C ALA A 120 7.94 2.31 8.16
N MET A 121 8.71 1.24 8.28
CA MET A 121 8.30 0.01 8.98
C MET A 121 8.03 0.22 10.48
N ARG A 122 8.81 1.07 11.16
CA ARG A 122 8.61 1.41 12.58
C ARG A 122 7.28 2.10 12.86
N LEU A 123 6.66 2.70 11.87
CA LEU A 123 5.32 3.26 11.97
C LEU A 123 4.24 2.17 12.01
N LYS A 124 4.60 0.91 11.73
CA LYS A 124 3.69 -0.26 11.69
C LYS A 124 2.47 -0.04 10.77
N PRO A 125 2.69 0.33 9.50
CA PRO A 125 1.61 0.43 8.54
C PRO A 125 1.12 -0.95 8.11
N ASP A 126 -0.09 -0.99 7.54
CA ASP A 126 -0.60 -2.17 6.85
C ASP A 126 0.10 -2.38 5.50
N LEU A 127 0.48 -1.27 4.85
CA LEU A 127 1.16 -1.27 3.57
C LEU A 127 2.17 -0.12 3.48
N ILE A 128 3.36 -0.40 2.94
CA ILE A 128 4.30 0.61 2.48
C ILE A 128 4.24 0.67 0.96
N VAL A 129 3.88 1.83 0.41
CA VAL A 129 3.91 2.10 -1.03
C VAL A 129 5.21 2.83 -1.36
N ALA A 130 6.12 2.17 -2.08
CA ALA A 130 7.34 2.77 -2.60
C ALA A 130 7.08 3.35 -3.99
N ALA A 131 7.23 4.66 -4.14
CA ALA A 131 6.98 5.38 -5.39
C ALA A 131 8.22 5.45 -6.28
N GLY A 132 8.11 4.87 -7.48
CA GLY A 132 9.17 4.92 -8.50
C GLY A 132 10.32 3.95 -8.27
N ASN A 133 11.41 4.19 -8.99
CA ASN A 133 12.54 3.27 -9.08
C ASN A 133 13.65 3.52 -8.04
N GLY A 134 13.69 4.69 -7.42
CA GLY A 134 14.82 5.12 -6.58
C GLY A 134 15.07 4.28 -5.32
N LEU A 135 14.09 3.48 -4.90
CA LEU A 135 14.19 2.63 -3.69
C LEU A 135 14.10 1.13 -3.99
N VAL A 136 14.12 0.72 -5.27
CA VAL A 136 13.98 -0.69 -5.66
C VAL A 136 15.09 -1.55 -5.06
N ASP A 137 16.36 -1.19 -5.25
CA ASP A 137 17.50 -1.97 -4.76
C ASP A 137 17.58 -2.02 -3.22
N PRO A 138 17.49 -0.90 -2.48
CA PRO A 138 17.49 -0.97 -1.02
C PRO A 138 16.26 -1.70 -0.46
N LEU A 139 15.11 -1.61 -1.14
CA LEU A 139 13.90 -2.32 -0.73
C LEU A 139 14.04 -3.84 -0.92
N ALA A 140 14.69 -4.29 -2.00
CA ALA A 140 14.99 -5.71 -2.21
C ALA A 140 15.82 -6.30 -1.06
N LEU A 141 16.82 -5.54 -0.57
CA LEU A 141 17.65 -5.97 0.56
C LEU A 141 16.88 -6.02 1.89
N VAL A 142 16.02 -5.03 2.13
CA VAL A 142 15.30 -4.91 3.41
C VAL A 142 14.11 -5.87 3.47
N SER A 143 13.31 -5.96 2.42
CA SER A 143 12.05 -6.71 2.42
C SER A 143 12.23 -8.20 2.69
N ALA A 144 13.34 -8.79 2.21
CA ALA A 144 13.67 -10.20 2.43
C ALA A 144 13.87 -10.57 3.91
N ASN A 145 14.20 -9.60 4.77
CA ASN A 145 14.40 -9.78 6.20
C ASN A 145 13.19 -9.33 7.05
N HIS A 146 12.11 -8.85 6.42
CA HIS A 146 10.93 -8.28 7.07
C HIS A 146 9.65 -8.79 6.40
N LEU A 147 9.48 -10.11 6.40
CA LEU A 147 8.41 -10.79 5.67
C LEU A 147 6.99 -10.53 6.22
N ASP A 148 6.89 -9.98 7.42
CA ASP A 148 5.64 -9.55 8.06
C ASP A 148 5.12 -8.20 7.56
N GLN A 149 5.99 -7.38 6.92
CA GLN A 149 5.61 -6.10 6.35
C GLN A 149 5.28 -6.24 4.85
N GLN A 150 4.10 -5.75 4.45
CA GLN A 150 3.73 -5.70 3.04
C GLN A 150 4.26 -4.44 2.36
N PHE A 151 4.80 -4.62 1.16
CA PHE A 151 5.30 -3.55 0.30
C PHE A 151 4.61 -3.58 -1.06
N LEU A 152 4.28 -2.41 -1.58
CA LEU A 152 3.83 -2.21 -2.96
C LEU A 152 4.80 -1.27 -3.67
N VAL A 153 5.51 -1.77 -4.67
CA VAL A 153 6.34 -0.96 -5.55
C VAL A 153 5.48 -0.42 -6.68
N LEU A 154 5.32 0.89 -6.76
CA LEU A 154 4.47 1.55 -7.75
C LEU A 154 5.32 2.20 -8.85
N GLY A 155 5.07 1.85 -10.10
CA GLY A 155 5.80 2.37 -11.27
C GLY A 155 7.20 1.80 -11.45
N ALA A 156 7.50 0.69 -10.76
CA ALA A 156 8.73 -0.09 -10.89
C ALA A 156 8.47 -1.52 -10.42
N GLU A 157 9.47 -2.39 -10.44
CA GLU A 157 9.39 -3.73 -9.88
C GLU A 157 10.72 -4.16 -9.25
N VAL A 158 10.67 -5.08 -8.29
CA VAL A 158 11.84 -5.78 -7.76
C VAL A 158 12.09 -7.03 -8.64
N ALA A 159 13.32 -7.33 -8.95
CA ALA A 159 13.67 -8.43 -9.88
C ALA A 159 13.23 -9.80 -9.37
N GLU A 160 13.44 -10.05 -8.08
CA GLU A 160 13.11 -11.29 -7.39
C GLU A 160 12.31 -10.94 -6.12
N PRO A 161 11.00 -10.61 -6.27
CA PRO A 161 10.22 -10.17 -5.14
C PRO A 161 9.96 -11.34 -4.17
N THR A 162 10.21 -11.11 -2.89
CA THR A 162 9.72 -11.99 -1.83
C THR A 162 8.19 -11.88 -1.75
N PHE A 163 7.53 -12.86 -1.10
CA PHE A 163 6.07 -12.92 -1.06
C PHE A 163 5.39 -11.70 -0.43
N ASN A 164 6.11 -10.85 0.28
CA ASN A 164 5.63 -9.61 0.88
C ASN A 164 5.86 -8.37 0.00
N VAL A 165 6.39 -8.52 -1.21
CA VAL A 165 6.63 -7.43 -2.16
C VAL A 165 5.76 -7.63 -3.40
N THR A 166 4.83 -6.74 -3.63
CA THR A 166 4.02 -6.71 -4.85
C THR A 166 4.45 -5.50 -5.67
N ALA A 167 4.55 -5.65 -6.98
CA ALA A 167 4.79 -4.52 -7.89
C ALA A 167 3.54 -4.20 -8.70
N ALA A 168 3.30 -2.92 -8.97
CA ALA A 168 2.26 -2.46 -9.89
C ALA A 168 2.90 -1.50 -10.90
N ASN A 169 2.93 -1.92 -12.16
CA ASN A 169 3.62 -1.18 -13.22
C ASN A 169 2.87 -1.28 -14.57
N TRP A 170 3.49 -0.75 -15.62
CA TRP A 170 2.99 -0.76 -17.00
C TRP A 170 4.16 -0.67 -18.00
N VAL A 171 3.86 -0.81 -19.29
CA VAL A 171 4.84 -0.61 -20.34
C VAL A 171 5.37 0.83 -20.31
N GLY A 172 6.68 0.99 -20.22
CA GLY A 172 7.35 2.29 -20.05
C GLY A 172 7.74 2.63 -18.61
N ALA A 173 7.29 1.86 -17.61
CA ALA A 173 7.60 2.10 -16.20
C ALA A 173 8.43 0.97 -15.53
N ALA A 174 8.61 -0.17 -16.18
CA ALA A 174 9.17 -1.36 -15.58
C ALA A 174 10.71 -1.28 -15.39
N PHE A 175 11.15 -0.66 -14.28
CA PHE A 175 12.51 -0.71 -13.78
C PHE A 175 12.65 -1.83 -12.75
N ARG A 176 13.68 -2.66 -12.82
CA ARG A 176 13.85 -3.86 -12.00
C ARG A 176 15.03 -3.83 -11.04
N GLY A 177 15.76 -2.74 -10.99
CA GLY A 177 16.97 -2.59 -10.18
C GLY A 177 18.23 -2.29 -11.01
N GLU A 178 19.21 -1.67 -10.39
CA GLU A 178 20.49 -1.37 -11.04
C GLU A 178 21.20 -2.65 -11.47
N GLY A 179 21.78 -2.66 -12.65
CA GLY A 179 22.50 -3.81 -13.19
C GLY A 179 21.62 -4.91 -13.82
N LEU A 180 20.31 -4.89 -13.62
CA LEU A 180 19.39 -5.87 -14.21
C LEU A 180 18.65 -5.34 -15.43
N ASN A 181 18.88 -4.11 -15.78
CA ASN A 181 18.24 -3.34 -16.85
C ASN A 181 16.73 -3.14 -16.64
N MET A 182 16.15 -2.32 -17.48
CA MET A 182 14.70 -2.19 -17.58
C MET A 182 14.14 -3.37 -18.37
N ARG A 183 12.97 -3.85 -17.94
CA ARG A 183 12.26 -4.91 -18.65
C ARG A 183 11.82 -4.45 -20.03
N ASP A 184 11.43 -3.17 -20.12
CA ASP A 184 11.02 -2.47 -21.32
C ASP A 184 11.76 -1.14 -21.44
N THR A 185 11.58 -0.47 -22.54
CA THR A 185 12.07 0.91 -22.69
C THR A 185 11.39 1.80 -21.68
N TYR A 186 12.18 2.48 -20.83
CA TYR A 186 11.65 3.47 -19.89
C TYR A 186 11.18 4.71 -20.64
N ASP A 187 9.93 5.09 -20.41
CA ASP A 187 9.32 6.28 -20.99
C ASP A 187 8.60 7.10 -19.91
N PRO A 188 9.21 8.19 -19.44
CA PRO A 188 8.61 9.04 -18.39
C PRO A 188 7.29 9.69 -18.81
N ALA A 189 7.01 9.81 -20.14
CA ALA A 189 5.74 10.34 -20.61
C ALA A 189 4.54 9.41 -20.31
N THR A 190 4.80 8.15 -19.99
CA THR A 190 3.76 7.17 -19.62
C THR A 190 3.28 7.33 -18.18
N PHE A 191 3.96 8.13 -17.36
CA PHE A 191 3.58 8.40 -15.99
C PHE A 191 2.50 9.48 -15.93
N THR A 192 1.26 9.10 -16.20
CA THR A 192 0.10 9.99 -16.06
C THR A 192 -0.62 9.74 -14.74
N PRO A 193 -1.34 10.74 -14.18
CA PRO A 193 -2.12 10.57 -12.96
C PRO A 193 -3.13 9.43 -13.05
N GLU A 194 -3.77 9.25 -14.19
CA GLU A 194 -4.76 8.20 -14.43
C GLU A 194 -4.12 6.82 -14.37
N ARG A 195 -3.00 6.63 -15.09
CA ARG A 195 -2.29 5.35 -15.14
C ARG A 195 -1.68 4.98 -13.78
N ALA A 196 -1.07 5.96 -13.11
CA ALA A 196 -0.55 5.78 -11.75
C ALA A 196 -1.66 5.41 -10.77
N GLY A 197 -2.81 6.05 -10.84
CA GLY A 197 -3.98 5.76 -10.02
C GLY A 197 -4.57 4.37 -10.28
N GLU A 198 -4.65 3.95 -11.54
CA GLU A 198 -5.12 2.60 -11.88
C GLU A 198 -4.15 1.51 -11.40
N ALA A 199 -2.83 1.71 -11.61
CA ALA A 199 -1.81 0.78 -11.14
C ALA A 199 -1.81 0.66 -9.60
N LEU A 200 -1.92 1.78 -8.89
CA LEU A 200 -2.04 1.79 -7.44
C LEU A 200 -3.25 0.98 -6.97
N ARG A 201 -4.45 1.25 -7.53
CA ARG A 201 -5.68 0.52 -7.15
C ARG A 201 -5.57 -0.97 -7.44
N ALA A 202 -5.03 -1.36 -8.61
CA ALA A 202 -4.83 -2.77 -8.96
C ALA A 202 -3.84 -3.45 -8.02
N GLY A 203 -2.71 -2.79 -7.70
CA GLY A 203 -1.71 -3.29 -6.75
C GLY A 203 -2.27 -3.45 -5.33
N VAL A 204 -2.98 -2.44 -4.83
CA VAL A 204 -3.64 -2.50 -3.51
C VAL A 204 -4.69 -3.61 -3.47
N ALA A 205 -5.48 -3.77 -4.54
CA ALA A 205 -6.47 -4.85 -4.63
C ALA A 205 -5.81 -6.22 -4.56
N ALA A 206 -4.68 -6.42 -5.25
CA ALA A 206 -3.89 -7.65 -5.15
C ALA A 206 -3.43 -7.91 -3.71
N VAL A 207 -2.80 -6.93 -3.05
CA VAL A 207 -2.32 -7.06 -1.67
C VAL A 207 -3.45 -7.38 -0.70
N LEU A 208 -4.57 -6.66 -0.77
CA LEU A 208 -5.73 -6.87 0.10
C LEU A 208 -6.36 -8.26 -0.06
N HIS A 209 -6.25 -8.88 -1.23
CA HIS A 209 -6.73 -10.24 -1.50
C HIS A 209 -5.65 -11.33 -1.34
N GLY A 210 -4.47 -10.98 -0.81
CA GLY A 210 -3.39 -11.92 -0.56
C GLY A 210 -2.66 -12.40 -1.82
N LEU A 211 -2.87 -11.74 -2.97
CA LEU A 211 -2.12 -11.96 -4.20
C LEU A 211 -0.83 -11.13 -4.16
N THR A 212 0.15 -11.62 -3.41
CA THR A 212 1.39 -10.90 -3.11
C THR A 212 2.61 -11.66 -3.65
N GLY A 213 3.77 -11.01 -3.72
CA GLY A 213 4.97 -11.60 -4.34
C GLY A 213 4.87 -11.71 -5.85
N ILE A 214 4.08 -10.86 -6.49
CA ILE A 214 3.81 -10.87 -7.94
C ILE A 214 3.94 -9.47 -8.54
N VAL A 215 3.97 -9.43 -9.85
CA VAL A 215 3.90 -8.19 -10.63
C VAL A 215 2.50 -8.03 -11.23
N VAL A 216 1.80 -6.96 -10.89
CA VAL A 216 0.54 -6.54 -11.50
C VAL A 216 0.87 -5.54 -12.60
N ARG A 217 0.79 -5.96 -13.85
CA ARG A 217 1.16 -5.15 -15.00
C ARG A 217 -0.07 -4.68 -15.76
N LEU A 218 -0.26 -3.38 -15.83
CA LEU A 218 -1.33 -2.79 -16.63
C LEU A 218 -0.94 -2.73 -18.12
N ALA A 219 -1.93 -2.88 -18.98
CA ALA A 219 -1.78 -2.80 -20.44
C ALA A 219 -1.49 -1.36 -20.92
#